data_0967b808fa061cb2190fa0960166f061
#
_entry.id   0967b808fa061cb2190fa0960166f061
#
_cell.length_a   1.000
_cell.length_b   1.000
_cell.length_c   1.000
_cell.angle_alpha   90.00
_cell.angle_beta   90.00
_cell.angle_gamma   90.00
#
_symmetry.space_group_name_H-M   'P 1'
#
loop_
_entity.id
_entity.type
_entity.pdbx_description
1 polymer ?
#
loop_
_entity_poly.entity_id
_entity_poly.type
_entity_poly.pdbx_seq_one_letter_code
_entity_poly.pdbx_strand_id
1 'polypeptide(L)'
;MVNFKEDEQLKTLNHSCAHLMAQAIKHLYPQAKFWVGPVVAEGFYYDVDLGDDVIRGEEDLAAIEKEMKKVAKSGKKIIRKEISKEEALEMFKDDEYKLDLINGLEDGTITCYEQGDFTDLCRGPHVDNVKLCRNFKLIRHSGAYWKGDSKNKVLQRIYGVCFPTKEELEEHLQLLEEAKERDHRKIGKDMQLFMVDDLVGRGLPMFLPKGYTVWQELENYIKRKERKLGYLHVMTPCVGTVNLYKTSGHWDHYKDNMFPAMEMEGESFVLRPMNCPHHMMIYANKMHSYKDLPIRIAEIAHDFRFEASGTLKGIERGRHFCQNDSHIFVTPDQIEEEFAGVVKLIFDTYKDFGITDYRCVLSLRDPEDKVKYHDDDEMWNTAENALRRVLDDIGIDYTEEIGEAAFYGPKLDVNVKPAVGNEYTLSTCQLDFCLPAKFDLKYIDKDGEKKTPVVLHRAILGSLDRFMAYILEETKGNLPTWLAPVQVRVMPVKTDNEDLMAYAHKVVDALAAIDVRVELDDRAEKLGYRMREGQVQKVPYLLVIGFNEAENGTVSYRLHGEADTTVLPLDEFVQKIDTEIKTMAHK
;
A
#
# COMPACT_ATOMS: atom_id res chain seq x y z
N MET A 1 -14.12 -4.56 -1.35
CA MET A 1 -14.41 -5.39 -2.55
C MET A 1 -14.79 -6.79 -2.11
N VAL A 2 -15.62 -7.51 -2.89
CA VAL A 2 -16.03 -8.89 -2.58
C VAL A 2 -14.83 -9.83 -2.72
N ASN A 3 -14.65 -10.76 -1.78
CA ASN A 3 -13.69 -11.85 -1.89
C ASN A 3 -14.39 -13.08 -2.47
N PHE A 4 -14.15 -13.38 -3.74
CA PHE A 4 -14.80 -14.48 -4.45
C PHE A 4 -14.44 -15.89 -3.93
N LYS A 5 -13.39 -16.04 -3.10
CA LYS A 5 -13.04 -17.31 -2.47
C LYS A 5 -13.87 -17.62 -1.23
N GLU A 6 -14.34 -16.60 -0.53
CA GLU A 6 -15.04 -16.74 0.75
C GLU A 6 -16.55 -16.94 0.59
N ASP A 7 -17.12 -16.49 -0.54
CA ASP A 7 -18.52 -16.71 -0.87
C ASP A 7 -18.67 -17.97 -1.75
N GLU A 8 -19.23 -19.03 -1.21
CA GLU A 8 -19.38 -20.33 -1.91
C GLU A 8 -20.25 -20.25 -3.16
N GLN A 9 -21.24 -19.34 -3.23
CA GLN A 9 -22.07 -19.16 -4.42
C GLN A 9 -21.29 -18.44 -5.53
N LEU A 10 -20.63 -17.34 -5.19
CA LEU A 10 -19.79 -16.60 -6.13
C LEU A 10 -18.60 -17.44 -6.59
N LYS A 11 -18.00 -18.22 -5.71
CA LYS A 11 -16.91 -19.14 -6.03
C LYS A 11 -17.35 -20.18 -7.06
N THR A 12 -18.48 -20.85 -6.83
CA THR A 12 -19.04 -21.84 -7.77
C THR A 12 -19.40 -21.22 -9.11
N LEU A 13 -20.01 -20.03 -9.10
CA LEU A 13 -20.38 -19.28 -10.30
C LEU A 13 -19.15 -18.88 -11.11
N ASN A 14 -18.12 -18.32 -10.45
CA ASN A 14 -16.89 -17.88 -11.11
C ASN A 14 -16.06 -19.05 -11.63
N HIS A 15 -16.03 -20.18 -10.91
CA HIS A 15 -15.42 -21.41 -11.39
C HIS A 15 -16.10 -21.92 -12.67
N SER A 16 -17.42 -21.88 -12.72
CA SER A 16 -18.19 -22.26 -13.91
C SER A 16 -18.00 -21.27 -15.06
N CYS A 17 -17.84 -19.98 -14.76
CA CYS A 17 -17.54 -18.95 -15.75
C CYS A 17 -16.14 -19.11 -16.35
N ALA A 18 -15.17 -19.63 -15.57
CA ALA A 18 -13.84 -19.98 -16.10
C ALA A 18 -13.95 -21.07 -17.18
N HIS A 19 -14.78 -22.09 -16.97
CA HIS A 19 -15.07 -23.12 -17.99
C HIS A 19 -15.82 -22.55 -19.20
N LEU A 20 -16.77 -21.63 -19.00
CA LEU A 20 -17.43 -20.91 -20.08
C LEU A 20 -16.42 -20.15 -20.94
N MET A 21 -15.45 -19.49 -20.33
CA MET A 21 -14.37 -18.80 -21.02
C MET A 21 -13.47 -19.78 -21.78
N ALA A 22 -13.07 -20.89 -21.16
CA ALA A 22 -12.27 -21.93 -21.82
C ALA A 22 -12.95 -22.48 -23.05
N GLN A 23 -14.26 -22.79 -23.00
CA GLN A 23 -15.05 -23.21 -24.16
C GLN A 23 -15.06 -22.14 -25.25
N ALA A 24 -15.31 -20.90 -24.93
CA ALA A 24 -15.30 -19.80 -25.90
C ALA A 24 -13.92 -19.61 -26.55
N ILE A 25 -12.83 -19.75 -25.77
CA ILE A 25 -11.47 -19.74 -26.31
C ILE A 25 -11.24 -20.91 -27.25
N LYS A 26 -11.68 -22.11 -26.90
CA LYS A 26 -11.55 -23.30 -27.76
C LYS A 26 -12.29 -23.15 -29.09
N HIS A 27 -13.43 -22.45 -29.11
CA HIS A 27 -14.17 -22.14 -30.34
C HIS A 27 -13.39 -21.16 -31.24
N LEU A 28 -12.74 -20.16 -30.68
CA LEU A 28 -11.99 -19.15 -31.42
C LEU A 28 -10.60 -19.63 -31.81
N TYR A 29 -9.99 -20.45 -30.96
CA TYR A 29 -8.63 -20.98 -31.10
C TYR A 29 -8.68 -22.51 -30.94
N PRO A 30 -9.02 -23.29 -31.98
CA PRO A 30 -9.17 -24.75 -31.88
C PRO A 30 -7.90 -25.48 -31.39
N GLN A 31 -6.69 -24.89 -31.61
CA GLN A 31 -5.42 -25.42 -31.17
C GLN A 31 -5.14 -25.15 -29.68
N ALA A 32 -5.94 -24.31 -29.00
CA ALA A 32 -5.69 -23.91 -27.61
C ALA A 32 -5.63 -25.11 -26.68
N LYS A 33 -4.67 -25.10 -25.77
CA LYS A 33 -4.47 -26.04 -24.67
C LYS A 33 -4.67 -25.33 -23.35
N PHE A 34 -5.13 -26.06 -22.34
CA PHE A 34 -5.61 -25.46 -21.09
C PHE A 34 -4.89 -26.06 -19.88
N TRP A 35 -4.35 -25.21 -19.01
CA TRP A 35 -3.76 -25.68 -17.77
C TRP A 35 -4.79 -25.70 -16.64
N VAL A 36 -4.96 -24.59 -15.89
CA VAL A 36 -5.86 -24.49 -14.73
C VAL A 36 -6.67 -23.19 -14.75
N GLY A 37 -7.90 -23.27 -14.21
CA GLY A 37 -8.83 -22.13 -14.12
C GLY A 37 -9.40 -21.93 -12.71
N PRO A 38 -8.58 -21.59 -11.70
CA PRO A 38 -9.06 -21.42 -10.33
C PRO A 38 -9.80 -20.10 -10.11
N VAL A 39 -10.62 -20.08 -9.06
CA VAL A 39 -11.15 -18.84 -8.47
C VAL A 39 -10.12 -18.25 -7.52
N VAL A 40 -9.91 -16.96 -7.63
CA VAL A 40 -9.05 -16.15 -6.78
C VAL A 40 -9.87 -15.11 -6.01
N ALA A 41 -9.26 -14.38 -5.09
CA ALA A 41 -9.97 -13.37 -4.30
C ALA A 41 -10.66 -12.30 -5.16
N GLU A 42 -10.06 -11.96 -6.32
CA GLU A 42 -10.53 -10.90 -7.23
C GLU A 42 -11.43 -11.42 -8.38
N GLY A 43 -11.80 -12.70 -8.40
CA GLY A 43 -12.60 -13.30 -9.48
C GLY A 43 -12.08 -14.68 -9.89
N PHE A 44 -11.92 -14.92 -11.19
CA PHE A 44 -11.32 -16.15 -11.73
C PHE A 44 -10.27 -15.84 -12.78
N TYR A 45 -9.41 -16.79 -13.08
CA TYR A 45 -8.57 -16.76 -14.28
C TYR A 45 -8.53 -18.13 -14.96
N TYR A 46 -8.00 -18.17 -16.16
CA TYR A 46 -7.59 -19.40 -16.83
C TYR A 46 -6.25 -19.21 -17.52
N ASP A 47 -5.35 -20.19 -17.35
CA ASP A 47 -4.06 -20.24 -18.03
C ASP A 47 -4.20 -21.08 -19.29
N VAL A 48 -3.95 -20.46 -20.44
CA VAL A 48 -4.13 -21.06 -21.76
C VAL A 48 -2.89 -20.93 -22.61
N ASP A 49 -2.60 -21.94 -23.39
CA ASP A 49 -1.62 -21.93 -24.47
C ASP A 49 -2.36 -21.80 -25.79
N LEU A 50 -2.21 -20.70 -26.48
CA LEU A 50 -2.87 -20.42 -27.75
C LEU A 50 -2.03 -20.87 -28.98
N GLY A 51 -0.89 -21.56 -28.75
CA GLY A 51 0.06 -21.91 -29.81
C GLY A 51 0.83 -20.68 -30.28
N ASP A 52 0.71 -20.34 -31.55
CA ASP A 52 1.34 -19.16 -32.15
C ASP A 52 0.52 -17.86 -31.97
N ASP A 53 -0.71 -17.96 -31.48
CA ASP A 53 -1.58 -16.83 -31.24
C ASP A 53 -1.31 -16.20 -29.86
N VAL A 54 -1.57 -14.90 -29.73
CA VAL A 54 -1.36 -14.13 -28.51
C VAL A 54 -2.50 -13.14 -28.31
N ILE A 55 -3.01 -13.05 -27.09
CA ILE A 55 -3.93 -11.97 -26.67
C ILE A 55 -3.14 -10.66 -26.62
N ARG A 56 -3.51 -9.68 -27.43
CA ARG A 56 -2.78 -8.41 -27.57
C ARG A 56 -3.43 -7.24 -26.86
N GLY A 57 -4.74 -7.35 -26.51
CA GLY A 57 -5.42 -6.24 -25.88
C GLY A 57 -6.93 -6.44 -25.70
N GLU A 58 -7.62 -5.31 -25.53
CA GLU A 58 -9.05 -5.28 -25.24
C GLU A 58 -9.91 -5.83 -26.38
N GLU A 59 -9.47 -5.71 -27.65
CA GLU A 59 -10.21 -6.23 -28.82
C GLU A 59 -10.30 -7.75 -28.78
N ASP A 60 -9.22 -8.43 -28.41
CA ASP A 60 -9.21 -9.90 -28.29
C ASP A 60 -10.09 -10.35 -27.12
N LEU A 61 -10.01 -9.66 -25.97
CA LEU A 61 -10.89 -9.93 -24.83
C LEU A 61 -12.36 -9.73 -25.19
N ALA A 62 -12.69 -8.68 -25.95
CA ALA A 62 -14.05 -8.43 -26.43
C ALA A 62 -14.54 -9.52 -27.39
N ALA A 63 -13.65 -10.07 -28.23
CA ALA A 63 -13.98 -11.20 -29.10
C ALA A 63 -14.33 -12.46 -28.30
N ILE A 64 -13.53 -12.77 -27.28
CA ILE A 64 -13.77 -13.89 -26.34
C ILE A 64 -15.10 -13.66 -25.60
N GLU A 65 -15.35 -12.47 -25.05
CA GLU A 65 -16.62 -12.13 -24.38
C GLU A 65 -17.84 -12.32 -25.31
N LYS A 66 -17.71 -11.95 -26.57
CA LYS A 66 -18.79 -12.14 -27.57
C LYS A 66 -19.10 -13.62 -27.76
N GLU A 67 -18.09 -14.48 -27.82
CA GLU A 67 -18.26 -15.92 -27.92
C GLU A 67 -18.82 -16.51 -26.63
N MET A 68 -18.30 -16.11 -25.46
CA MET A 68 -18.86 -16.51 -24.16
C MET A 68 -20.36 -16.18 -24.05
N LYS A 69 -20.81 -15.02 -24.54
CA LYS A 69 -22.23 -14.63 -24.57
C LYS A 69 -23.07 -15.58 -25.42
N LYS A 70 -22.52 -16.08 -26.54
CA LYS A 70 -23.22 -17.07 -27.37
C LYS A 70 -23.33 -18.42 -26.67
N VAL A 71 -22.25 -18.89 -26.08
CA VAL A 71 -22.22 -20.13 -25.30
C VAL A 71 -23.19 -20.06 -24.12
N ALA A 72 -23.17 -18.99 -23.33
CA ALA A 72 -24.09 -18.79 -22.20
C ALA A 72 -25.57 -18.82 -22.66
N LYS A 73 -25.91 -18.20 -23.83
CA LYS A 73 -27.27 -18.24 -24.39
C LYS A 73 -27.72 -19.64 -24.80
N SER A 74 -26.79 -20.56 -25.10
CA SER A 74 -27.14 -21.94 -25.49
C SER A 74 -27.85 -22.69 -24.37
N GLY A 75 -27.66 -22.29 -23.11
CA GLY A 75 -28.33 -22.88 -21.96
C GLY A 75 -27.98 -24.34 -21.73
N LYS A 76 -26.81 -24.80 -22.16
CA LYS A 76 -26.36 -26.18 -21.96
C LYS A 76 -26.15 -26.48 -20.49
N LYS A 77 -26.45 -27.71 -20.08
CA LYS A 77 -26.15 -28.19 -18.71
C LYS A 77 -24.66 -28.44 -18.56
N ILE A 78 -24.18 -28.28 -17.36
CA ILE A 78 -22.83 -28.68 -16.95
C ILE A 78 -23.00 -30.03 -16.24
N ILE A 79 -22.40 -31.08 -16.79
CA ILE A 79 -22.58 -32.46 -16.33
C ILE A 79 -21.28 -32.99 -15.77
N ARG A 80 -21.30 -33.38 -14.50
CA ARG A 80 -20.18 -34.07 -13.86
C ARG A 80 -20.08 -35.51 -14.35
N LYS A 81 -18.89 -35.93 -14.73
CA LYS A 81 -18.54 -37.29 -15.10
C LYS A 81 -17.37 -37.79 -14.27
N GLU A 82 -17.44 -39.04 -13.88
CA GLU A 82 -16.31 -39.77 -13.29
C GLU A 82 -15.78 -40.73 -14.35
N ILE A 83 -14.48 -40.68 -14.58
CA ILE A 83 -13.81 -41.46 -15.62
C ILE A 83 -12.54 -42.14 -15.03
N SER A 84 -12.11 -43.21 -15.66
CA SER A 84 -10.83 -43.84 -15.32
C SER A 84 -9.66 -42.97 -15.77
N LYS A 85 -8.48 -43.27 -15.22
CA LYS A 85 -7.24 -42.55 -15.59
C LYS A 85 -6.90 -42.81 -17.07
N GLU A 86 -7.12 -44.03 -17.56
CA GLU A 86 -6.89 -44.38 -18.96
C GLU A 86 -7.83 -43.61 -19.90
N GLU A 87 -9.10 -43.50 -19.53
CA GLU A 87 -10.08 -42.69 -20.30
C GLU A 87 -9.71 -41.21 -20.30
N ALA A 88 -9.24 -40.69 -19.17
CA ALA A 88 -8.78 -39.31 -19.07
C ALA A 88 -7.53 -39.05 -19.91
N LEU A 89 -6.54 -39.95 -19.90
CA LEU A 89 -5.33 -39.83 -20.73
C LEU A 89 -5.65 -39.86 -22.20
N GLU A 90 -6.59 -40.72 -22.66
CA GLU A 90 -7.03 -40.74 -24.06
C GLU A 90 -7.84 -39.48 -24.45
N MET A 91 -8.72 -39.01 -23.54
CA MET A 91 -9.56 -37.83 -23.79
C MET A 91 -8.71 -36.55 -23.97
N PHE A 92 -7.64 -36.40 -23.18
CA PHE A 92 -6.78 -35.19 -23.16
C PHE A 92 -5.41 -35.42 -23.81
N LYS A 93 -5.24 -36.46 -24.65
CA LYS A 93 -3.96 -36.85 -25.24
C LYS A 93 -3.23 -35.74 -26.02
N ASP A 94 -3.98 -34.79 -26.57
CA ASP A 94 -3.44 -33.65 -27.33
C ASP A 94 -3.12 -32.41 -26.46
N ASP A 95 -3.40 -32.48 -25.16
CA ASP A 95 -3.15 -31.38 -24.20
C ASP A 95 -2.11 -31.78 -23.15
N GLU A 96 -0.86 -31.39 -23.38
CA GLU A 96 0.27 -31.70 -22.50
C GLU A 96 0.09 -31.21 -21.06
N TYR A 97 -0.63 -30.09 -20.86
CA TYR A 97 -0.88 -29.52 -19.54
C TYR A 97 -1.90 -30.37 -18.76
N LYS A 98 -2.93 -30.91 -19.43
CA LYS A 98 -3.89 -31.83 -18.83
C LYS A 98 -3.24 -33.20 -18.56
N LEU A 99 -2.40 -33.68 -19.48
CA LEU A 99 -1.67 -34.92 -19.26
C LEU A 99 -0.76 -34.85 -18.02
N ASP A 100 -0.07 -33.72 -17.83
CA ASP A 100 0.76 -33.51 -16.66
C ASP A 100 -0.06 -33.53 -15.35
N LEU A 101 -1.23 -32.88 -15.34
CA LEU A 101 -2.16 -32.91 -14.21
C LEU A 101 -2.68 -34.34 -13.92
N ILE A 102 -3.11 -35.07 -14.96
CA ILE A 102 -3.65 -36.43 -14.83
C ILE A 102 -2.60 -37.39 -14.30
N ASN A 103 -1.35 -37.28 -14.77
CA ASN A 103 -0.24 -38.12 -14.30
C ASN A 103 0.06 -37.93 -12.81
N GLY A 104 -0.21 -36.75 -12.26
CA GLY A 104 -0.08 -36.44 -10.84
C GLY A 104 -1.25 -36.89 -9.98
N LEU A 105 -2.33 -37.44 -10.55
CA LEU A 105 -3.50 -37.91 -9.80
C LEU A 105 -3.43 -39.40 -9.50
N GLU A 106 -4.02 -39.81 -8.36
CA GLU A 106 -4.23 -41.21 -8.00
C GLU A 106 -5.36 -41.82 -8.83
N ASP A 107 -5.30 -43.15 -9.05
CA ASP A 107 -6.35 -43.85 -9.80
C ASP A 107 -7.68 -43.85 -9.05
N GLY A 108 -8.79 -43.71 -9.77
CA GLY A 108 -10.16 -43.87 -9.25
C GLY A 108 -10.87 -42.59 -8.81
N THR A 109 -10.22 -41.42 -8.89
CA THR A 109 -10.80 -40.14 -8.42
C THR A 109 -10.84 -39.03 -9.49
N ILE A 110 -10.77 -39.40 -10.77
CA ILE A 110 -10.70 -38.42 -11.85
C ILE A 110 -12.12 -37.98 -12.25
N THR A 111 -12.37 -36.68 -12.13
CA THR A 111 -13.63 -36.06 -12.53
C THR A 111 -13.42 -35.07 -13.66
N CYS A 112 -14.38 -35.08 -14.59
CA CYS A 112 -14.49 -34.13 -15.69
C CYS A 112 -15.86 -33.49 -15.64
N TYR A 113 -15.95 -32.31 -16.26
CA TYR A 113 -17.23 -31.63 -16.46
C TYR A 113 -17.41 -31.36 -17.94
N GLU A 114 -18.55 -31.88 -18.47
CA GLU A 114 -18.97 -31.67 -19.84
C GLU A 114 -19.94 -30.50 -19.95
N GLN A 115 -19.68 -29.60 -20.88
CA GLN A 115 -20.45 -28.41 -21.13
C GLN A 115 -20.67 -28.26 -22.65
N GLY A 116 -21.72 -28.87 -23.14
CA GLY A 116 -22.00 -28.91 -24.60
C GLY A 116 -20.93 -29.68 -25.36
N ASP A 117 -20.12 -28.99 -26.17
CA ASP A 117 -19.04 -29.55 -26.98
C ASP A 117 -17.66 -29.40 -26.32
N PHE A 118 -17.61 -28.95 -25.08
CA PHE A 118 -16.38 -28.76 -24.30
C PHE A 118 -16.38 -29.64 -23.06
N THR A 119 -15.28 -30.32 -22.81
CA THR A 119 -15.05 -31.11 -21.61
C THR A 119 -13.74 -30.68 -20.97
N ASP A 120 -13.76 -30.50 -19.65
CA ASP A 120 -12.57 -30.11 -18.88
C ASP A 120 -12.34 -31.02 -17.67
N LEU A 121 -11.07 -31.23 -17.35
CA LEU A 121 -10.62 -31.91 -16.14
C LEU A 121 -10.81 -30.98 -14.94
N CYS A 122 -11.67 -31.34 -13.99
CA CYS A 122 -12.02 -30.45 -12.90
C CYS A 122 -12.62 -31.20 -11.70
N ARG A 123 -12.36 -30.70 -10.49
CA ARG A 123 -12.92 -31.21 -9.23
C ARG A 123 -14.32 -30.67 -8.92
N GLY A 124 -14.71 -29.55 -9.54
CA GLY A 124 -15.95 -28.83 -9.21
C GLY A 124 -15.89 -28.09 -7.86
N PRO A 125 -17.02 -27.65 -7.30
CA PRO A 125 -18.34 -27.75 -7.90
C PRO A 125 -18.58 -26.73 -9.03
N HIS A 126 -19.66 -26.96 -9.81
CA HIS A 126 -20.14 -26.08 -10.85
C HIS A 126 -21.63 -25.82 -10.73
N VAL A 127 -22.11 -24.74 -11.36
CA VAL A 127 -23.55 -24.50 -11.53
C VAL A 127 -24.15 -25.48 -12.51
N ASP A 128 -25.45 -25.73 -12.42
CA ASP A 128 -26.13 -26.73 -13.25
C ASP A 128 -26.20 -26.36 -14.74
N ASN A 129 -26.09 -25.06 -15.06
CA ASN A 129 -26.33 -24.57 -16.43
C ASN A 129 -25.48 -23.32 -16.70
N VAL A 130 -24.85 -23.30 -17.89
CA VAL A 130 -24.00 -22.16 -18.34
C VAL A 130 -24.77 -20.85 -18.46
N LYS A 131 -26.10 -20.87 -18.57
CA LYS A 131 -26.94 -19.67 -18.61
C LYS A 131 -26.80 -18.81 -17.32
N LEU A 132 -26.44 -19.42 -16.21
CA LEU A 132 -26.23 -18.71 -14.95
C LEU A 132 -24.98 -17.81 -15.00
N CYS A 133 -24.00 -18.16 -15.84
CA CYS A 133 -22.76 -17.39 -16.04
C CYS A 133 -22.89 -16.23 -17.05
N ARG A 134 -24.08 -15.67 -17.25
CA ARG A 134 -24.34 -14.64 -18.30
C ARG A 134 -23.83 -13.23 -17.96
N ASN A 135 -23.68 -12.91 -16.67
CA ASN A 135 -23.30 -11.59 -16.19
C ASN A 135 -21.81 -11.62 -15.83
N PHE A 136 -20.96 -11.52 -16.81
CA PHE A 136 -19.50 -11.59 -16.65
C PHE A 136 -18.81 -10.43 -17.36
N LYS A 137 -17.55 -10.20 -16.97
CA LYS A 137 -16.61 -9.30 -17.65
C LYS A 137 -15.21 -9.90 -17.60
N LEU A 138 -14.50 -9.87 -18.72
CA LEU A 138 -13.06 -10.11 -18.74
C LEU A 138 -12.32 -8.81 -18.39
N ILE A 139 -11.44 -8.89 -17.40
CA ILE A 139 -10.86 -7.69 -16.77
C ILE A 139 -9.49 -7.36 -17.37
N ARG A 140 -8.64 -8.37 -17.54
CA ARG A 140 -7.25 -8.21 -18.02
C ARG A 140 -6.65 -9.52 -18.47
N HIS A 141 -5.51 -9.44 -19.14
CA HIS A 141 -4.66 -10.58 -19.44
C HIS A 141 -3.22 -10.32 -18.99
N SER A 142 -2.44 -11.38 -18.80
CA SER A 142 -1.01 -11.33 -18.51
C SER A 142 -0.33 -12.62 -18.96
N GLY A 143 1.00 -12.60 -19.09
CA GLY A 143 1.78 -13.82 -19.16
C GLY A 143 1.90 -14.48 -17.78
N ALA A 144 1.94 -15.81 -17.75
CA ALA A 144 2.20 -16.60 -16.56
C ALA A 144 3.09 -17.79 -16.90
N TYR A 145 4.18 -17.99 -16.17
CA TYR A 145 5.02 -19.17 -16.39
C TYR A 145 4.30 -20.44 -15.93
N TRP A 146 4.33 -21.47 -16.77
CA TRP A 146 3.78 -22.76 -16.41
C TRP A 146 4.43 -23.28 -15.13
N LYS A 147 3.63 -23.73 -14.17
CA LYS A 147 4.04 -24.15 -12.80
C LYS A 147 4.80 -23.07 -12.00
N GLY A 148 4.74 -21.81 -12.42
CA GLY A 148 5.44 -20.71 -11.75
C GLY A 148 6.96 -20.69 -11.95
N ASP A 149 7.51 -21.57 -12.77
CA ASP A 149 8.96 -21.62 -13.05
C ASP A 149 9.28 -20.80 -14.30
N SER A 150 10.15 -19.80 -14.15
CA SER A 150 10.57 -18.90 -15.22
C SER A 150 11.32 -19.61 -16.39
N LYS A 151 11.73 -20.86 -16.21
CA LYS A 151 12.33 -21.69 -17.24
C LYS A 151 11.29 -22.37 -18.15
N ASN A 152 10.05 -22.41 -17.71
CA ASN A 152 8.97 -23.04 -18.44
C ASN A 152 8.30 -22.06 -19.44
N LYS A 153 7.46 -22.62 -20.33
CA LYS A 153 6.70 -21.84 -21.30
C LYS A 153 5.81 -20.80 -20.61
N VAL A 154 5.68 -19.63 -21.22
CA VAL A 154 4.76 -18.58 -20.80
C VAL A 154 3.39 -18.86 -21.38
N LEU A 155 2.40 -19.05 -20.53
CA LEU A 155 0.99 -19.18 -20.87
C LEU A 155 0.31 -17.82 -20.86
N GLN A 156 -0.82 -17.71 -21.57
CA GLN A 156 -1.70 -16.54 -21.50
C GLN A 156 -2.66 -16.72 -20.32
N ARG A 157 -2.61 -15.83 -19.32
CA ARG A 157 -3.54 -15.82 -18.20
C ARG A 157 -4.60 -14.75 -18.42
N ILE A 158 -5.86 -15.16 -18.50
CA ILE A 158 -7.00 -14.27 -18.73
C ILE A 158 -7.84 -14.23 -17.46
N TYR A 159 -8.09 -13.03 -16.95
CA TYR A 159 -8.86 -12.79 -15.72
C TYR A 159 -10.28 -12.33 -16.04
N GLY A 160 -11.24 -12.79 -15.25
CA GLY A 160 -12.61 -12.37 -15.35
C GLY A 160 -13.36 -12.41 -14.02
N VAL A 161 -14.54 -11.82 -14.02
CA VAL A 161 -15.49 -11.86 -12.91
C VAL A 161 -16.87 -12.23 -13.42
N CYS A 162 -17.68 -12.91 -12.59
CA CYS A 162 -19.05 -13.24 -12.87
C CYS A 162 -19.92 -13.03 -11.64
N PHE A 163 -21.11 -12.42 -11.85
CA PHE A 163 -22.08 -12.14 -10.80
C PHE A 163 -23.44 -12.74 -11.12
N PRO A 164 -24.29 -13.01 -10.10
CA PRO A 164 -25.64 -13.49 -10.30
C PRO A 164 -26.51 -12.52 -11.09
N THR A 165 -26.39 -11.22 -10.83
CA THR A 165 -27.16 -10.16 -11.47
C THR A 165 -26.28 -9.21 -12.28
N LYS A 166 -26.91 -8.48 -13.19
CA LYS A 166 -26.23 -7.46 -14.00
C LYS A 166 -25.85 -6.24 -13.15
N GLU A 167 -26.71 -5.91 -12.21
CA GLU A 167 -26.57 -4.80 -11.28
C GLU A 167 -25.33 -4.99 -10.40
N GLU A 168 -25.15 -6.17 -9.81
CA GLU A 168 -23.95 -6.51 -9.01
C GLU A 168 -22.65 -6.45 -9.84
N LEU A 169 -22.71 -6.91 -11.10
CA LEU A 169 -21.57 -6.79 -12.01
C LEU A 169 -21.24 -5.33 -12.30
N GLU A 170 -22.25 -4.50 -12.62
CA GLU A 170 -22.04 -3.07 -12.90
C GLU A 170 -21.47 -2.32 -11.69
N GLU A 171 -21.99 -2.59 -10.49
CA GLU A 171 -21.47 -2.03 -9.25
C GLU A 171 -20.00 -2.43 -9.02
N HIS A 172 -19.68 -3.71 -9.21
CA HIS A 172 -18.30 -4.18 -9.07
C HIS A 172 -17.36 -3.54 -10.10
N LEU A 173 -17.80 -3.36 -11.35
CA LEU A 173 -17.01 -2.70 -12.39
C LEU A 173 -16.77 -1.22 -12.08
N GLN A 174 -17.74 -0.53 -11.49
CA GLN A 174 -17.57 0.84 -11.01
C GLN A 174 -16.53 0.91 -9.89
N LEU A 175 -16.57 -0.01 -8.93
CA LEU A 175 -15.56 -0.11 -7.87
C LEU A 175 -14.15 -0.37 -8.43
N LEU A 176 -14.03 -1.23 -9.47
CA LEU A 176 -12.74 -1.48 -10.12
C LEU A 176 -12.20 -0.24 -10.86
N GLU A 177 -13.07 0.52 -11.51
CA GLU A 177 -12.66 1.76 -12.18
C GLU A 177 -12.26 2.83 -11.15
N GLU A 178 -13.02 2.97 -10.08
CA GLU A 178 -12.65 3.84 -8.95
C GLU A 178 -11.31 3.44 -8.34
N ALA A 179 -11.04 2.12 -8.19
CA ALA A 179 -9.76 1.61 -7.74
C ALA A 179 -8.60 2.05 -8.62
N LYS A 180 -8.77 2.00 -9.95
CA LYS A 180 -7.75 2.46 -10.90
C LYS A 180 -7.50 3.97 -10.81
N GLU A 181 -8.56 4.75 -10.61
CA GLU A 181 -8.43 6.20 -10.45
C GLU A 181 -7.72 6.59 -9.14
N ARG A 182 -7.90 5.77 -8.10
CA ARG A 182 -7.25 5.95 -6.78
C ARG A 182 -5.84 5.39 -6.70
N ASP A 183 -5.39 4.60 -7.67
CA ASP A 183 -4.06 3.98 -7.63
C ASP A 183 -2.96 5.05 -7.53
N HIS A 184 -2.23 5.06 -6.41
CA HIS A 184 -1.15 6.02 -6.16
C HIS A 184 -0.06 6.00 -7.24
N ARG A 185 0.13 4.89 -7.98
CA ARG A 185 1.10 4.79 -9.09
C ARG A 185 0.65 5.62 -10.28
N LYS A 186 -0.66 5.59 -10.59
CA LYS A 186 -1.25 6.42 -11.65
C LYS A 186 -1.24 7.90 -11.25
N ILE A 187 -1.71 8.20 -10.05
CA ILE A 187 -1.72 9.56 -9.48
C ILE A 187 -0.30 10.12 -9.43
N GLY A 188 0.66 9.35 -8.94
CA GLY A 188 2.06 9.74 -8.84
C GLY A 188 2.68 10.06 -10.20
N LYS A 189 2.33 9.29 -11.24
CA LYS A 189 2.74 9.57 -12.62
C LYS A 189 2.12 10.86 -13.15
N ASP A 190 0.79 11.02 -13.01
CA ASP A 190 0.05 12.19 -13.53
C ASP A 190 0.49 13.49 -12.83
N MET A 191 0.76 13.44 -11.54
CA MET A 191 1.27 14.56 -10.73
C MET A 191 2.79 14.71 -10.75
N GLN A 192 3.53 13.79 -11.38
CA GLN A 192 5.01 13.76 -11.43
C GLN A 192 5.65 13.71 -10.03
N LEU A 193 5.18 12.77 -9.18
CA LEU A 193 5.64 12.69 -7.80
C LEU A 193 6.82 11.72 -7.63
N PHE A 194 6.79 10.57 -8.28
CA PHE A 194 7.84 9.57 -8.21
C PHE A 194 7.89 8.70 -9.46
N MET A 195 8.99 7.98 -9.61
CA MET A 195 9.18 7.00 -10.67
C MET A 195 9.93 5.77 -10.16
N VAL A 196 9.78 4.66 -10.86
CA VAL A 196 10.56 3.43 -10.68
C VAL A 196 11.17 3.08 -12.03
N ASP A 197 12.45 2.73 -12.06
CA ASP A 197 13.17 2.37 -13.27
C ASP A 197 13.92 1.05 -13.05
N ASP A 198 13.83 0.14 -14.02
CA ASP A 198 14.47 -1.19 -13.92
C ASP A 198 16.00 -1.12 -13.85
N LEU A 199 16.62 -0.06 -14.39
CA LEU A 199 18.07 0.16 -14.31
C LEU A 199 18.51 0.50 -12.88
N VAL A 200 17.68 1.24 -12.12
CA VAL A 200 17.91 1.50 -10.70
C VAL A 200 17.57 0.28 -9.85
N GLY A 201 16.48 -0.40 -10.18
CA GLY A 201 16.04 -1.64 -9.54
C GLY A 201 14.57 -1.63 -9.13
N ARG A 202 13.94 -2.80 -9.23
CA ARG A 202 12.55 -2.97 -8.84
C ARG A 202 12.37 -2.80 -7.34
N GLY A 203 11.36 -2.02 -6.96
CA GLY A 203 11.06 -1.71 -5.56
C GLY A 203 11.98 -0.63 -4.95
N LEU A 204 12.70 0.11 -5.78
CA LEU A 204 13.53 1.26 -5.40
C LEU A 204 12.95 2.54 -6.04
N PRO A 205 11.89 3.13 -5.47
CA PRO A 205 11.27 4.33 -5.99
C PRO A 205 12.19 5.54 -5.85
N MET A 206 12.16 6.42 -6.86
CA MET A 206 12.84 7.71 -6.83
C MET A 206 11.78 8.81 -6.76
N PHE A 207 11.84 9.67 -5.74
CA PHE A 207 10.97 10.83 -5.63
C PHE A 207 11.45 11.94 -6.55
N LEU A 208 10.55 12.44 -7.39
CA LEU A 208 10.75 13.61 -8.24
C LEU A 208 10.59 14.90 -7.42
N PRO A 209 10.97 16.08 -7.91
CA PRO A 209 10.93 17.31 -7.11
C PRO A 209 9.59 17.56 -6.39
N LYS A 210 8.46 17.38 -7.09
CA LYS A 210 7.13 17.55 -6.48
C LYS A 210 6.83 16.50 -5.42
N GLY A 211 7.21 15.25 -5.66
CA GLY A 211 7.04 14.17 -4.68
C GLY A 211 7.92 14.34 -3.45
N TYR A 212 9.16 14.79 -3.65
CA TYR A 212 10.05 15.09 -2.54
C TYR A 212 9.55 16.26 -1.69
N THR A 213 8.92 17.26 -2.31
CA THR A 213 8.26 18.34 -1.55
C THR A 213 7.16 17.80 -0.63
N VAL A 214 6.26 16.91 -1.12
CA VAL A 214 5.25 16.28 -0.27
C VAL A 214 5.89 15.47 0.85
N TRP A 215 6.94 14.72 0.53
CA TRP A 215 7.68 13.92 1.50
C TRP A 215 8.30 14.81 2.61
N GLN A 216 8.92 15.94 2.24
CA GLN A 216 9.50 16.90 3.20
C GLN A 216 8.43 17.54 4.09
N GLU A 217 7.25 17.85 3.55
CA GLU A 217 6.15 18.41 4.35
C GLU A 217 5.64 17.38 5.40
N LEU A 218 5.54 16.10 5.02
CA LEU A 218 5.21 15.02 5.97
C LEU A 218 6.28 14.88 7.06
N GLU A 219 7.55 14.90 6.68
CA GLU A 219 8.67 14.86 7.61
C GLU A 219 8.64 16.06 8.57
N ASN A 220 8.48 17.27 8.05
CA ASN A 220 8.42 18.49 8.84
C ASN A 220 7.22 18.51 9.78
N TYR A 221 6.07 18.01 9.34
CA TYR A 221 4.86 17.88 10.13
C TYR A 221 5.11 17.02 11.37
N ILE A 222 5.56 15.78 11.17
CA ILE A 222 5.73 14.85 12.29
C ILE A 222 6.86 15.31 13.23
N LYS A 223 7.98 15.79 12.70
CA LYS A 223 9.08 16.31 13.51
C LYS A 223 8.66 17.50 14.38
N ARG A 224 7.78 18.37 13.91
CA ARG A 224 7.24 19.48 14.71
C ARG A 224 6.40 18.98 15.89
N LYS A 225 5.55 17.96 15.69
CA LYS A 225 4.77 17.33 16.76
C LYS A 225 5.67 16.64 17.78
N GLU A 226 6.60 15.83 17.31
CA GLU A 226 7.54 15.07 18.13
C GLU A 226 8.41 15.98 19.01
N ARG A 227 8.97 17.07 18.46
CA ARG A 227 9.76 18.04 19.24
C ARG A 227 8.95 18.65 20.39
N LYS A 228 7.67 18.97 20.18
CA LYS A 228 6.79 19.50 21.23
C LYS A 228 6.56 18.49 22.36
N LEU A 229 6.68 17.19 22.07
CA LEU A 229 6.55 16.08 23.01
C LEU A 229 7.90 15.63 23.58
N GLY A 230 8.99 16.35 23.31
CA GLY A 230 10.32 16.07 23.86
C GLY A 230 11.08 14.94 23.16
N TYR A 231 10.74 14.58 21.93
CA TYR A 231 11.53 13.61 21.15
C TYR A 231 12.84 14.23 20.66
N LEU A 232 13.91 13.46 20.76
CA LEU A 232 15.26 13.79 20.34
C LEU A 232 15.55 13.13 18.99
N HIS A 233 15.65 13.95 17.93
CA HIS A 233 15.93 13.41 16.59
C HIS A 233 17.40 13.10 16.40
N VAL A 234 17.67 11.93 15.85
CA VAL A 234 19.01 11.44 15.52
C VAL A 234 19.09 11.05 14.04
N MET A 235 20.30 10.74 13.60
CA MET A 235 20.56 10.15 12.29
C MET A 235 21.59 9.04 12.46
N THR A 236 21.28 7.85 11.98
CA THR A 236 22.13 6.68 12.08
C THR A 236 22.48 6.11 10.70
N PRO A 237 23.59 5.37 10.56
CA PRO A 237 24.00 4.81 9.27
C PRO A 237 22.99 3.80 8.71
N CYS A 238 22.84 3.77 7.39
CA CYS A 238 22.02 2.76 6.69
C CYS A 238 22.67 1.37 6.66
N VAL A 239 23.90 1.25 7.11
CA VAL A 239 24.69 0.01 7.11
C VAL A 239 25.14 -0.27 8.54
N GLY A 240 25.11 -1.54 8.93
CA GLY A 240 25.65 -2.00 10.20
C GLY A 240 26.38 -3.32 10.04
N THR A 241 27.19 -3.70 11.02
CA THR A 241 27.83 -5.02 11.00
C THR A 241 26.80 -6.13 11.21
N VAL A 242 27.02 -7.30 10.63
CA VAL A 242 26.19 -8.48 10.88
C VAL A 242 26.11 -8.81 12.39
N ASN A 243 27.18 -8.52 13.16
CA ASN A 243 27.20 -8.74 14.60
C ASN A 243 26.19 -7.89 15.36
N LEU A 244 25.94 -6.65 14.92
CA LEU A 244 24.90 -5.80 15.50
C LEU A 244 23.52 -6.46 15.42
N TYR A 245 23.21 -7.07 14.25
CA TYR A 245 21.94 -7.76 14.03
C TYR A 245 21.87 -9.17 14.62
N LYS A 246 23.01 -9.82 14.84
CA LYS A 246 23.09 -11.04 15.65
C LYS A 246 22.80 -10.74 17.13
N THR A 247 23.40 -9.69 17.68
CA THR A 247 23.15 -9.28 19.06
C THR A 247 21.68 -8.98 19.31
N SER A 248 21.01 -8.28 18.40
CA SER A 248 19.58 -7.98 18.50
C SER A 248 18.66 -9.18 18.21
N GLY A 249 19.16 -10.22 17.54
CA GLY A 249 18.38 -11.38 17.11
C GLY A 249 17.72 -11.23 15.73
N HIS A 250 17.80 -10.07 15.09
CA HIS A 250 17.22 -9.87 13.75
C HIS A 250 17.86 -10.79 12.71
N TRP A 251 19.14 -11.11 12.83
CA TRP A 251 19.82 -12.02 11.92
C TRP A 251 19.21 -13.42 11.90
N ASP A 252 18.73 -13.91 13.02
CA ASP A 252 18.18 -15.25 13.14
C ASP A 252 16.70 -15.33 12.72
N HIS A 253 15.92 -14.27 13.00
CA HIS A 253 14.47 -14.26 12.77
C HIS A 253 14.05 -13.53 11.48
N TYR A 254 14.94 -12.72 10.86
CA TYR A 254 14.56 -11.83 9.75
C TYR A 254 15.47 -11.93 8.53
N LYS A 255 16.47 -12.82 8.56
CA LYS A 255 17.53 -12.94 7.52
C LYS A 255 16.99 -13.09 6.11
N ASP A 256 15.91 -13.83 5.91
CA ASP A 256 15.33 -14.10 4.60
C ASP A 256 14.77 -12.83 3.92
N ASN A 257 14.46 -11.81 4.71
CA ASN A 257 14.00 -10.50 4.25
C ASN A 257 15.11 -9.43 4.24
N MET A 258 16.36 -9.80 4.54
CA MET A 258 17.50 -8.88 4.52
C MET A 258 18.22 -8.94 3.17
N PHE A 259 18.82 -7.83 2.76
CA PHE A 259 19.80 -7.86 1.67
C PHE A 259 21.02 -8.72 2.07
N PRO A 260 21.66 -9.40 1.11
CA PRO A 260 22.85 -10.20 1.40
C PRO A 260 23.96 -9.39 2.08
N ALA A 261 24.70 -10.02 2.98
CA ALA A 261 25.84 -9.37 3.61
C ALA A 261 26.96 -9.07 2.59
N MET A 262 27.64 -7.96 2.81
CA MET A 262 28.78 -7.48 2.05
C MET A 262 30.07 -7.75 2.87
N GLU A 263 30.99 -8.52 2.31
CA GLU A 263 32.27 -8.81 2.95
C GLU A 263 33.32 -7.79 2.51
N MET A 264 33.88 -7.05 3.46
CA MET A 264 34.88 -6.02 3.20
C MET A 264 35.96 -6.03 4.30
N GLU A 265 37.23 -6.15 3.92
CA GLU A 265 38.39 -6.07 4.84
C GLU A 265 38.30 -7.00 6.06
N GLY A 266 37.58 -8.14 5.94
CA GLY A 266 37.39 -9.11 7.02
C GLY A 266 36.21 -8.80 7.96
N GLU A 267 35.41 -7.78 7.64
CA GLU A 267 34.16 -7.48 8.32
C GLU A 267 32.97 -7.75 7.40
N SER A 268 31.85 -8.19 7.97
CA SER A 268 30.58 -8.43 7.27
C SER A 268 29.61 -7.31 7.59
N PHE A 269 29.18 -6.58 6.56
CA PHE A 269 28.21 -5.50 6.67
C PHE A 269 26.89 -5.89 5.99
N VAL A 270 25.80 -5.27 6.44
CA VAL A 270 24.46 -5.47 5.87
C VAL A 270 23.71 -4.15 5.82
N LEU A 271 22.87 -3.96 4.79
CA LEU A 271 21.87 -2.89 4.79
C LEU A 271 20.86 -3.15 5.90
N ARG A 272 20.59 -2.14 6.71
CA ARG A 272 19.70 -2.29 7.88
C ARG A 272 18.26 -2.59 7.47
N PRO A 273 17.63 -3.66 8.00
CA PRO A 273 16.20 -3.91 7.81
C PRO A 273 15.33 -3.09 8.76
N MET A 274 15.95 -2.63 9.86
CA MET A 274 15.38 -1.85 10.97
C MET A 274 16.50 -1.09 11.67
N ASN A 275 16.18 0.09 12.21
CA ASN A 275 17.16 0.95 12.90
C ASN A 275 17.23 0.73 14.43
N CYS A 276 16.35 -0.11 15.03
CA CYS A 276 16.29 -0.37 16.46
C CYS A 276 17.68 -0.62 17.09
N PRO A 277 18.56 -1.50 16.55
CA PRO A 277 19.86 -1.77 17.14
C PRO A 277 20.76 -0.53 17.24
N HIS A 278 20.66 0.40 16.29
CA HIS A 278 21.42 1.65 16.32
C HIS A 278 20.97 2.56 17.47
N HIS A 279 19.66 2.66 17.71
CA HIS A 279 19.14 3.46 18.83
C HIS A 279 19.52 2.85 20.19
N MET A 280 19.60 1.51 20.30
CA MET A 280 20.14 0.85 21.51
C MET A 280 21.59 1.27 21.75
N MET A 281 22.42 1.36 20.70
CA MET A 281 23.81 1.82 20.82
C MET A 281 23.91 3.30 21.17
N ILE A 282 23.00 4.17 20.68
CA ILE A 282 22.94 5.58 21.09
C ILE A 282 22.62 5.69 22.58
N TYR A 283 21.64 4.94 23.06
CA TYR A 283 21.32 4.91 24.49
C TYR A 283 22.52 4.40 25.32
N ALA A 284 23.19 3.35 24.88
CA ALA A 284 24.34 2.76 25.57
C ALA A 284 25.56 3.68 25.65
N ASN A 285 25.62 4.79 24.90
CA ASN A 285 26.77 5.70 24.82
C ASN A 285 27.11 6.36 26.17
N LYS A 286 26.15 6.45 27.09
CA LYS A 286 26.37 6.97 28.47
C LYS A 286 25.51 6.25 29.50
N MET A 287 25.91 6.33 30.77
CA MET A 287 25.08 5.85 31.88
C MET A 287 23.93 6.83 32.12
N HIS A 288 22.74 6.32 32.30
CA HIS A 288 21.54 7.09 32.61
C HIS A 288 21.08 6.85 34.05
N SER A 289 20.39 7.81 34.63
CA SER A 289 19.65 7.71 35.88
C SER A 289 18.15 7.57 35.58
N TYR A 290 17.39 6.99 36.50
CA TYR A 290 15.91 6.97 36.41
C TYR A 290 15.30 8.37 36.20
N LYS A 291 16.00 9.44 36.61
CA LYS A 291 15.58 10.85 36.42
C LYS A 291 15.71 11.33 34.98
N ASP A 292 16.56 10.66 34.18
CA ASP A 292 16.75 10.99 32.78
C ASP A 292 15.64 10.36 31.89
N LEU A 293 14.97 9.32 32.42
CA LEU A 293 13.91 8.61 31.71
C LEU A 293 12.55 9.30 31.93
N PRO A 294 11.66 9.34 30.91
CA PRO A 294 11.78 8.67 29.63
C PRO A 294 12.72 9.39 28.64
N ILE A 295 13.47 8.60 27.84
CA ILE A 295 14.29 9.13 26.76
C ILE A 295 13.65 8.70 25.44
N ARG A 296 13.21 9.66 24.63
CA ARG A 296 12.52 9.43 23.35
C ARG A 296 13.45 9.76 22.20
N ILE A 297 14.01 8.73 21.54
CA ILE A 297 14.91 8.86 20.38
C ILE A 297 14.09 8.63 19.11
N ALA A 298 14.06 9.58 18.18
CA ALA A 298 13.31 9.51 16.94
C ALA A 298 14.21 9.68 15.70
N GLU A 299 13.86 9.02 14.62
CA GLU A 299 14.55 9.11 13.35
C GLU A 299 13.56 8.93 12.19
N ILE A 300 13.75 9.66 11.10
CA ILE A 300 13.18 9.27 9.79
C ILE A 300 14.19 8.30 9.19
N ALA A 301 13.97 7.03 9.46
CA ALA A 301 14.94 5.95 9.26
C ALA A 301 14.82 5.35 7.86
N HIS A 302 15.89 5.36 7.07
CA HIS A 302 15.98 4.63 5.82
C HIS A 302 16.24 3.15 6.10
N ASP A 303 15.27 2.29 5.82
CA ASP A 303 15.35 0.85 6.01
C ASP A 303 15.25 0.09 4.69
N PHE A 304 15.83 -1.11 4.64
CA PHE A 304 16.00 -1.90 3.43
C PHE A 304 15.54 -3.34 3.66
N ARG A 305 14.53 -3.78 2.90
CA ARG A 305 13.99 -5.14 2.99
C ARG A 305 13.96 -5.78 1.60
N PHE A 306 14.49 -6.98 1.48
CA PHE A 306 14.49 -7.70 0.22
C PHE A 306 13.13 -8.36 -0.03
N GLU A 307 12.14 -7.52 -0.31
CA GLU A 307 10.77 -7.96 -0.62
C GLU A 307 10.74 -8.76 -1.93
N ALA A 308 9.93 -9.82 -1.96
CA ALA A 308 9.71 -10.61 -3.17
C ALA A 308 9.12 -9.75 -4.30
N SER A 309 9.54 -9.98 -5.55
CA SER A 309 9.12 -9.15 -6.70
C SER A 309 7.61 -9.11 -6.90
N GLY A 310 6.89 -10.17 -6.54
CA GLY A 310 5.43 -10.24 -6.66
C GLY A 310 4.66 -9.44 -5.60
N THR A 311 5.32 -9.00 -4.52
CA THR A 311 4.69 -8.22 -3.45
C THR A 311 4.92 -6.72 -3.58
N LEU A 312 5.77 -6.29 -4.52
CA LEU A 312 6.11 -4.88 -4.72
C LEU A 312 4.91 -4.10 -5.25
N LYS A 313 4.64 -2.92 -4.64
CA LYS A 313 3.50 -2.08 -4.99
C LYS A 313 3.87 -0.59 -4.88
N GLY A 314 4.42 -0.01 -5.94
CA GLY A 314 4.81 1.40 -6.02
C GLY A 314 5.63 1.86 -4.81
N ILE A 315 5.17 2.95 -4.15
CA ILE A 315 5.76 3.45 -2.90
C ILE A 315 5.08 2.88 -1.65
N GLU A 316 3.97 2.14 -1.77
CA GLU A 316 3.31 1.47 -0.64
C GLU A 316 4.17 0.31 -0.10
N ARG A 317 4.82 -0.44 -1.00
CA ARG A 317 5.69 -1.56 -0.63
C ARG A 317 6.90 -1.63 -1.56
N GLY A 318 8.00 -1.07 -1.11
CA GLY A 318 9.29 -1.06 -1.80
C GLY A 318 10.34 -1.89 -1.05
N ARG A 319 11.54 -1.96 -1.64
CA ARG A 319 12.74 -2.57 -1.02
C ARG A 319 13.56 -1.56 -0.23
N HIS A 320 13.30 -0.30 -0.42
CA HIS A 320 13.77 0.83 0.38
C HIS A 320 12.57 1.67 0.76
N PHE A 321 12.52 2.13 2.00
CA PHE A 321 11.46 2.99 2.54
C PHE A 321 11.99 3.80 3.72
N CYS A 322 11.32 4.90 4.06
CA CYS A 322 11.70 5.77 5.17
C CYS A 322 10.66 5.69 6.28
N GLN A 323 11.02 5.09 7.40
CA GLN A 323 10.12 4.90 8.54
C GLN A 323 10.19 6.09 9.52
N ASN A 324 9.03 6.58 9.94
CA ASN A 324 8.92 7.51 11.07
C ASN A 324 9.02 6.73 12.37
N ASP A 325 10.24 6.37 12.73
CA ASP A 325 10.52 5.46 13.83
C ASP A 325 11.00 6.18 15.10
N SER A 326 10.70 5.58 16.23
CA SER A 326 11.22 6.03 17.52
C SER A 326 11.28 4.91 18.54
N HIS A 327 12.27 5.04 19.44
CA HIS A 327 12.48 4.14 20.56
C HIS A 327 12.44 4.97 21.84
N ILE A 328 11.49 4.65 22.73
CA ILE A 328 11.26 5.34 24.00
C ILE A 328 11.75 4.43 25.10
N PHE A 329 12.82 4.85 25.76
CA PHE A 329 13.43 4.13 26.88
C PHE A 329 12.76 4.59 28.17
N VAL A 330 12.20 3.64 28.94
CA VAL A 330 11.37 3.93 30.10
C VAL A 330 11.73 3.03 31.29
N THR A 331 11.38 3.47 32.49
CA THR A 331 11.27 2.59 33.65
C THR A 331 9.93 1.82 33.57
N PRO A 332 9.78 0.65 34.25
CA PRO A 332 8.53 -0.10 34.24
C PRO A 332 7.29 0.72 34.67
N ASP A 333 7.45 1.65 35.61
CA ASP A 333 6.37 2.51 36.08
C ASP A 333 5.95 3.61 35.10
N GLN A 334 6.72 3.86 34.04
CA GLN A 334 6.43 4.84 32.99
C GLN A 334 5.75 4.24 31.76
N ILE A 335 5.63 2.91 31.65
CA ILE A 335 5.12 2.23 30.44
C ILE A 335 3.72 2.73 30.07
N GLU A 336 2.80 2.76 31.02
CA GLU A 336 1.39 3.09 30.75
C GLU A 336 1.25 4.55 30.29
N GLU A 337 1.95 5.48 30.92
CA GLU A 337 1.93 6.90 30.54
C GLU A 337 2.51 7.12 29.14
N GLU A 338 3.67 6.51 28.82
CA GLU A 338 4.31 6.67 27.53
C GLU A 338 3.54 5.98 26.41
N PHE A 339 2.96 4.80 26.68
CA PHE A 339 2.10 4.13 25.72
C PHE A 339 0.83 4.97 25.42
N ALA A 340 0.18 5.52 26.46
CA ALA A 340 -0.95 6.43 26.29
C ALA A 340 -0.59 7.67 25.46
N GLY A 341 0.62 8.23 25.70
CA GLY A 341 1.15 9.35 24.93
C GLY A 341 1.35 9.04 23.45
N VAL A 342 1.83 7.83 23.13
CA VAL A 342 1.96 7.35 21.73
C VAL A 342 0.60 7.17 21.08
N VAL A 343 -0.34 6.53 21.76
CA VAL A 343 -1.71 6.30 21.26
C VAL A 343 -2.38 7.66 20.96
N LYS A 344 -2.25 8.62 21.88
CA LYS A 344 -2.75 9.98 21.65
C LYS A 344 -2.12 10.64 20.42
N LEU A 345 -0.80 10.52 20.24
CA LEU A 345 -0.09 11.10 19.10
C LEU A 345 -0.57 10.49 17.77
N ILE A 346 -0.86 9.17 17.73
CA ILE A 346 -1.43 8.50 16.57
C ILE A 346 -2.79 9.14 16.21
N PHE A 347 -3.71 9.23 17.16
CA PHE A 347 -5.07 9.74 16.86
C PHE A 347 -5.11 11.25 16.62
N ASP A 348 -4.27 12.04 17.29
CA ASP A 348 -4.10 13.46 16.96
C ASP A 348 -3.56 13.64 15.53
N THR A 349 -2.73 12.73 15.06
CA THR A 349 -2.24 12.71 13.67
C THR A 349 -3.34 12.29 12.70
N TYR A 350 -4.08 11.23 12.99
CA TYR A 350 -5.18 10.78 12.13
C TYR A 350 -6.25 11.86 11.98
N LYS A 351 -6.57 12.56 13.06
CA LYS A 351 -7.48 13.71 13.01
C LYS A 351 -6.97 14.82 12.09
N ASP A 352 -5.67 15.15 12.16
CA ASP A 352 -5.07 16.20 11.32
C ASP A 352 -5.06 15.83 9.83
N PHE A 353 -5.08 14.54 9.49
CA PHE A 353 -5.17 14.05 8.11
C PHE A 353 -6.58 13.60 7.69
N GLY A 354 -7.58 13.71 8.58
CA GLY A 354 -8.95 13.30 8.30
C GLY A 354 -9.13 11.77 8.15
N ILE A 355 -8.24 10.97 8.76
CA ILE A 355 -8.31 9.51 8.73
C ILE A 355 -9.34 9.06 9.77
N THR A 356 -10.46 8.48 9.32
CA THR A 356 -11.59 8.09 10.18
C THR A 356 -11.93 6.60 10.13
N ASP A 357 -11.53 5.88 9.07
CA ASP A 357 -11.80 4.45 8.91
C ASP A 357 -10.54 3.64 9.26
N TYR A 358 -10.46 3.25 10.54
CA TYR A 358 -9.35 2.45 11.07
C TYR A 358 -9.84 1.46 12.13
N ARG A 359 -9.06 0.40 12.35
CA ARG A 359 -9.28 -0.62 13.38
C ARG A 359 -8.03 -0.76 14.25
N CYS A 360 -8.21 -0.79 15.56
CA CYS A 360 -7.13 -1.07 16.50
C CYS A 360 -7.06 -2.56 16.80
N VAL A 361 -5.87 -3.11 16.73
CA VAL A 361 -5.58 -4.52 16.99
C VAL A 361 -4.49 -4.62 18.05
N LEU A 362 -4.81 -5.24 19.17
CA LEU A 362 -3.84 -5.62 20.18
C LEU A 362 -3.33 -7.01 19.85
N SER A 363 -2.10 -7.08 19.33
CA SER A 363 -1.45 -8.32 18.92
C SER A 363 -0.72 -8.93 20.10
N LEU A 364 -1.13 -10.15 20.48
CA LEU A 364 -0.67 -10.89 21.64
C LEU A 364 0.19 -12.09 21.21
N ARG A 365 1.01 -12.61 22.13
CA ARG A 365 1.72 -13.86 21.86
C ARG A 365 0.78 -15.04 21.78
N ASP A 366 1.21 -16.12 21.12
CA ASP A 366 0.70 -17.47 21.34
C ASP A 366 1.51 -18.11 22.48
N PRO A 367 0.91 -18.40 23.66
CA PRO A 367 1.62 -18.97 24.80
C PRO A 367 2.23 -20.35 24.52
N GLU A 368 1.71 -21.08 23.53
CA GLU A 368 2.18 -22.40 23.13
C GLU A 368 3.40 -22.35 22.19
N ASP A 369 3.64 -21.21 21.52
CA ASP A 369 4.77 -21.04 20.59
C ASP A 369 6.02 -20.49 21.31
N LYS A 370 6.73 -21.38 22.01
CA LYS A 370 7.99 -21.07 22.71
C LYS A 370 9.20 -20.89 21.78
N VAL A 371 9.04 -21.11 20.48
CA VAL A 371 10.10 -20.94 19.48
C VAL A 371 10.10 -19.50 18.95
N LYS A 372 8.92 -18.96 18.67
CA LYS A 372 8.77 -17.60 18.17
C LYS A 372 8.94 -16.55 19.26
N TYR A 373 8.40 -16.78 20.45
CA TYR A 373 8.33 -15.79 21.52
C TYR A 373 9.33 -16.04 22.63
N HIS A 374 9.80 -14.96 23.25
CA HIS A 374 10.67 -15.03 24.43
C HIS A 374 9.98 -15.78 25.57
N ASP A 375 10.67 -16.76 26.17
CA ASP A 375 10.09 -17.65 27.18
C ASP A 375 10.14 -17.00 28.59
N ASP A 376 9.21 -16.08 28.84
CA ASP A 376 8.98 -15.42 30.13
C ASP A 376 7.50 -15.05 30.29
N ASP A 377 6.72 -15.98 30.85
CA ASP A 377 5.26 -15.81 30.97
C ASP A 377 4.87 -14.64 31.88
N GLU A 378 5.63 -14.35 32.93
CA GLU A 378 5.33 -13.25 33.85
C GLU A 378 5.51 -11.90 33.18
N MET A 379 6.60 -11.74 32.44
CA MET A 379 6.88 -10.54 31.64
C MET A 379 5.78 -10.29 30.60
N TRP A 380 5.41 -11.33 29.82
CA TRP A 380 4.36 -11.22 28.81
C TRP A 380 3.00 -10.82 29.40
N ASN A 381 2.58 -11.50 30.48
CA ASN A 381 1.30 -11.21 31.13
C ASN A 381 1.28 -9.78 31.70
N THR A 382 2.39 -9.32 32.26
CA THR A 382 2.53 -7.96 32.76
C THR A 382 2.42 -6.93 31.63
N ALA A 383 3.12 -7.17 30.53
CA ALA A 383 3.13 -6.30 29.34
C ALA A 383 1.75 -6.22 28.68
N GLU A 384 1.16 -7.37 28.37
CA GLU A 384 -0.16 -7.45 27.72
C GLU A 384 -1.25 -6.78 28.55
N ASN A 385 -1.24 -7.01 29.89
CA ASN A 385 -2.20 -6.39 30.80
C ASN A 385 -2.00 -4.87 30.94
N ALA A 386 -0.76 -4.38 30.87
CA ALA A 386 -0.48 -2.95 30.87
C ALA A 386 -1.09 -2.26 29.64
N LEU A 387 -0.90 -2.86 28.44
CA LEU A 387 -1.48 -2.30 27.22
C LEU A 387 -3.02 -2.34 27.23
N ARG A 388 -3.63 -3.43 27.71
CA ARG A 388 -5.09 -3.53 27.86
C ARG A 388 -5.63 -2.42 28.76
N ARG A 389 -5.06 -2.24 29.95
CA ARG A 389 -5.51 -1.20 30.89
C ARG A 389 -5.50 0.18 30.25
N VAL A 390 -4.42 0.52 29.53
CA VAL A 390 -4.32 1.83 28.89
C VAL A 390 -5.39 2.01 27.81
N LEU A 391 -5.60 1.00 26.95
CA LEU A 391 -6.59 1.08 25.89
C LEU A 391 -8.02 1.19 26.45
N ASP A 392 -8.33 0.43 27.53
CA ASP A 392 -9.60 0.49 28.23
C ASP A 392 -9.80 1.87 28.91
N ASP A 393 -8.78 2.41 29.58
CA ASP A 393 -8.83 3.70 30.27
C ASP A 393 -9.00 4.89 29.30
N ILE A 394 -8.40 4.81 28.10
CA ILE A 394 -8.58 5.81 27.04
C ILE A 394 -9.93 5.64 26.33
N GLY A 395 -10.57 4.47 26.44
CA GLY A 395 -11.85 4.16 25.82
C GLY A 395 -11.75 3.89 24.32
N ILE A 396 -10.68 3.21 23.89
CA ILE A 396 -10.47 2.82 22.50
C ILE A 396 -11.03 1.42 22.27
N ASP A 397 -11.87 1.29 21.26
CA ASP A 397 -12.34 -0.01 20.78
C ASP A 397 -11.18 -0.74 20.07
N TYR A 398 -10.86 -1.96 20.51
CA TYR A 398 -9.83 -2.79 19.90
C TYR A 398 -10.24 -4.26 19.86
N THR A 399 -9.58 -5.02 18.99
CA THR A 399 -9.69 -6.47 18.92
C THR A 399 -8.36 -7.11 19.31
N GLU A 400 -8.40 -8.30 19.93
CA GLU A 400 -7.18 -9.06 20.26
C GLU A 400 -6.92 -10.11 19.19
N GLU A 401 -5.65 -10.21 18.75
CA GLU A 401 -5.18 -11.24 17.82
C GLU A 401 -4.01 -12.00 18.43
N ILE A 402 -4.24 -13.30 18.70
CA ILE A 402 -3.25 -14.20 19.31
C ILE A 402 -2.29 -14.70 18.23
N GLY A 403 -0.99 -14.73 18.53
CA GLY A 403 0.04 -15.21 17.62
C GLY A 403 0.64 -14.12 16.71
N GLU A 404 0.11 -12.88 16.75
CA GLU A 404 0.51 -11.77 15.89
C GLU A 404 1.49 -10.78 16.56
N ALA A 405 1.83 -10.99 17.83
CA ALA A 405 2.83 -10.18 18.53
C ALA A 405 4.22 -10.24 17.87
N ALA A 406 5.07 -9.24 18.13
CA ALA A 406 6.49 -9.32 17.85
C ALA A 406 7.16 -10.38 18.75
N PHE A 407 8.29 -10.95 18.34
CA PHE A 407 8.99 -11.96 19.14
C PHE A 407 9.47 -11.41 20.49
N TYR A 408 9.60 -10.10 20.61
CA TYR A 408 10.13 -9.39 21.78
C TYR A 408 9.06 -8.72 22.65
N GLY A 409 7.78 -8.72 22.26
CA GLY A 409 6.71 -8.13 23.07
C GLY A 409 5.39 -7.92 22.32
N PRO A 410 4.31 -7.60 23.08
CA PRO A 410 3.02 -7.29 22.53
C PRO A 410 3.01 -5.95 21.81
N LYS A 411 2.05 -5.75 20.89
CA LYS A 411 1.95 -4.54 20.10
C LYS A 411 0.52 -4.10 19.85
N LEU A 412 0.31 -2.80 19.77
CA LEU A 412 -0.86 -2.18 19.19
C LEU A 412 -0.56 -1.86 17.74
N ASP A 413 -1.35 -2.42 16.82
CA ASP A 413 -1.38 -2.05 15.43
C ASP A 413 -2.65 -1.24 15.14
N VAL A 414 -2.51 -0.11 14.43
CA VAL A 414 -3.65 0.64 13.93
C VAL A 414 -3.72 0.44 12.43
N ASN A 415 -4.68 -0.38 12.05
CA ASN A 415 -4.93 -0.75 10.67
C ASN A 415 -5.89 0.24 10.04
N VAL A 416 -5.55 0.74 8.86
CA VAL A 416 -6.42 1.57 8.06
C VAL A 416 -7.07 0.74 6.97
N LYS A 417 -8.32 1.06 6.68
CA LYS A 417 -9.05 0.48 5.57
C LYS A 417 -9.08 1.52 4.44
N PRO A 418 -8.21 1.41 3.43
CA PRO A 418 -8.21 2.34 2.33
C PRO A 418 -9.53 2.26 1.56
N ALA A 419 -9.91 3.34 0.88
CA ALA A 419 -11.12 3.38 0.06
C ALA A 419 -11.14 2.27 -0.99
N VAL A 420 -9.95 1.76 -1.38
CA VAL A 420 -9.79 0.64 -2.29
C VAL A 420 -8.62 -0.22 -1.86
N GLY A 421 -8.82 -1.53 -1.76
CA GLY A 421 -7.78 -2.48 -1.38
C GLY A 421 -8.06 -3.19 -0.05
N ASN A 422 -7.05 -3.87 0.45
CA ASN A 422 -7.11 -4.59 1.72
C ASN A 422 -6.64 -3.69 2.86
N GLU A 423 -7.16 -3.94 4.05
CA GLU A 423 -6.69 -3.35 5.30
C GLU A 423 -5.19 -3.63 5.50
N TYR A 424 -4.46 -2.64 6.02
CA TYR A 424 -3.06 -2.80 6.39
C TYR A 424 -2.66 -1.88 7.55
N THR A 425 -1.63 -2.27 8.28
CA THR A 425 -1.11 -1.49 9.41
C THR A 425 -0.44 -0.21 8.91
N LEU A 426 -0.91 0.93 9.40
CA LEU A 426 -0.31 2.24 9.13
C LEU A 426 0.53 2.72 10.32
N SER A 427 -0.01 2.63 11.54
CA SER A 427 0.70 3.03 12.77
C SER A 427 0.83 1.85 13.71
N THR A 428 1.90 1.85 14.53
CA THR A 428 2.15 0.78 15.50
C THR A 428 2.84 1.32 16.75
N CYS A 429 2.58 0.67 17.88
CA CYS A 429 3.35 0.83 19.13
C CYS A 429 3.61 -0.54 19.74
N GLN A 430 4.86 -0.91 19.94
CA GLN A 430 5.32 -2.23 20.38
C GLN A 430 6.10 -2.11 21.65
N LEU A 431 5.83 -2.96 22.63
CA LEU A 431 6.54 -3.00 23.89
C LEU A 431 7.67 -4.05 23.80
N ASP A 432 8.86 -3.71 24.25
CA ASP A 432 10.05 -4.54 24.12
C ASP A 432 10.83 -4.64 25.44
N PHE A 433 10.93 -5.85 25.94
CA PHE A 433 11.73 -6.21 27.11
C PHE A 433 13.03 -6.96 26.74
N CYS A 434 13.17 -7.39 25.49
CA CYS A 434 14.22 -8.30 25.05
C CYS A 434 15.47 -7.59 24.53
N LEU A 435 15.32 -6.61 23.62
CA LEU A 435 16.47 -5.93 23.03
C LEU A 435 17.30 -5.17 24.06
N PRO A 436 16.70 -4.42 25.00
CA PRO A 436 17.47 -3.74 26.04
C PRO A 436 18.36 -4.71 26.86
N ALA A 437 17.86 -5.89 27.16
CA ALA A 437 18.63 -6.94 27.86
C ALA A 437 19.75 -7.52 26.99
N LYS A 438 19.49 -7.79 25.69
CA LYS A 438 20.48 -8.32 24.74
C LYS A 438 21.65 -7.33 24.50
N PHE A 439 21.37 -6.02 24.57
CA PHE A 439 22.38 -4.96 24.47
C PHE A 439 22.95 -4.54 25.82
N ASP A 440 22.61 -5.24 26.92
CA ASP A 440 23.02 -4.93 28.31
C ASP A 440 22.80 -3.45 28.69
N LEU A 441 21.68 -2.87 28.22
CA LEU A 441 21.35 -1.47 28.56
C LEU A 441 20.99 -1.34 30.02
N LYS A 442 21.51 -0.28 30.69
CA LYS A 442 21.29 -0.04 32.11
C LYS A 442 20.96 1.41 32.41
N TYR A 443 20.20 1.61 33.48
CA TYR A 443 20.06 2.88 34.17
C TYR A 443 20.23 2.66 35.68
N ILE A 444 20.60 3.72 36.41
CA ILE A 444 20.65 3.70 37.87
C ILE A 444 19.28 4.07 38.41
N ASP A 445 18.66 3.14 39.14
CA ASP A 445 17.34 3.34 39.74
C ASP A 445 17.39 4.10 41.06
N LYS A 446 16.22 4.39 41.67
CA LYS A 446 16.06 5.14 42.93
C LYS A 446 16.81 4.51 44.12
N ASP A 447 16.98 3.19 44.10
CA ASP A 447 17.71 2.40 45.10
C ASP A 447 19.23 2.35 44.86
N GLY A 448 19.72 2.98 43.76
CA GLY A 448 21.14 2.97 43.37
C GLY A 448 21.56 1.73 42.59
N GLU A 449 20.65 0.78 42.37
CA GLU A 449 20.91 -0.45 41.60
C GLU A 449 20.83 -0.20 40.11
N LYS A 450 21.56 -1.02 39.33
CA LYS A 450 21.51 -1.01 37.87
C LYS A 450 20.33 -1.85 37.39
N LYS A 451 19.39 -1.26 36.72
CA LYS A 451 18.22 -1.95 36.10
C LYS A 451 18.22 -1.80 34.60
N THR A 452 17.59 -2.74 33.90
CA THR A 452 17.41 -2.71 32.47
C THR A 452 16.15 -1.90 32.13
N PRO A 453 16.22 -0.90 31.24
CA PRO A 453 15.03 -0.17 30.80
C PRO A 453 14.12 -1.04 29.95
N VAL A 454 12.85 -0.65 29.84
CA VAL A 454 11.92 -1.17 28.84
C VAL A 454 11.91 -0.20 27.65
N VAL A 455 11.60 -0.69 26.45
CA VAL A 455 11.55 0.14 25.25
C VAL A 455 10.18 0.05 24.59
N LEU A 456 9.63 1.20 24.21
CA LEU A 456 8.50 1.25 23.29
C LEU A 456 9.04 1.62 21.90
N HIS A 457 8.80 0.75 20.94
CA HIS A 457 9.01 1.01 19.51
C HIS A 457 7.73 1.60 18.93
N ARG A 458 7.81 2.69 18.20
CA ARG A 458 6.60 3.23 17.57
C ARG A 458 6.85 3.84 16.20
N ALA A 459 5.89 3.72 15.35
CA ALA A 459 5.79 4.41 14.07
C ALA A 459 4.42 5.08 13.98
N ILE A 460 4.38 6.43 13.86
CA ILE A 460 3.12 7.18 13.79
C ILE A 460 2.61 7.22 12.35
N LEU A 461 3.43 7.66 11.40
CA LEU A 461 3.13 7.66 9.97
C LEU A 461 3.46 6.31 9.30
N GLY A 462 3.93 5.32 10.07
CA GLY A 462 4.53 4.13 9.49
C GLY A 462 5.76 4.50 8.66
N SER A 463 5.86 4.05 7.39
CA SER A 463 6.80 4.67 6.46
C SER A 463 6.17 5.87 5.77
N LEU A 464 6.95 6.94 5.56
CA LEU A 464 6.48 8.12 4.84
C LEU A 464 6.03 7.75 3.42
N ASP A 465 6.71 6.79 2.80
CA ASP A 465 6.39 6.24 1.49
C ASP A 465 4.97 5.66 1.45
N ARG A 466 4.65 4.76 2.39
CA ARG A 466 3.32 4.13 2.51
C ARG A 466 2.26 5.13 2.90
N PHE A 467 2.57 6.05 3.82
CA PHE A 467 1.64 7.09 4.24
C PHE A 467 1.29 8.03 3.09
N MET A 468 2.29 8.39 2.27
CA MET A 468 2.06 9.17 1.05
C MET A 468 1.19 8.41 0.04
N ALA A 469 1.44 7.10 -0.17
CA ALA A 469 0.58 6.26 -1.01
C ALA A 469 -0.87 6.28 -0.50
N TYR A 470 -1.07 6.07 0.80
CA TYR A 470 -2.37 6.07 1.45
C TYR A 470 -3.12 7.39 1.21
N ILE A 471 -2.49 8.53 1.50
CA ILE A 471 -3.13 9.84 1.33
C ILE A 471 -3.46 10.12 -0.14
N LEU A 472 -2.57 9.77 -1.08
CA LEU A 472 -2.84 9.93 -2.50
C LEU A 472 -4.05 9.10 -2.95
N GLU A 473 -4.19 7.87 -2.46
CA GLU A 473 -5.32 7.00 -2.76
C GLU A 473 -6.62 7.50 -2.13
N GLU A 474 -6.60 7.92 -0.85
CA GLU A 474 -7.78 8.47 -0.16
C GLU A 474 -8.29 9.76 -0.79
N THR A 475 -7.40 10.67 -1.11
CA THR A 475 -7.76 11.98 -1.68
C THR A 475 -7.89 11.99 -3.20
N LYS A 476 -7.62 10.88 -3.90
CA LYS A 476 -7.46 10.85 -5.37
C LYS A 476 -6.42 11.87 -5.86
N GLY A 477 -5.39 12.13 -5.05
CA GLY A 477 -4.37 13.13 -5.31
C GLY A 477 -4.77 14.59 -5.00
N ASN A 478 -6.00 14.84 -4.53
CA ASN A 478 -6.44 16.15 -4.10
C ASN A 478 -5.91 16.46 -2.69
N LEU A 479 -4.61 16.66 -2.59
CA LEU A 479 -3.97 16.94 -1.31
C LEU A 479 -4.47 18.25 -0.70
N PRO A 480 -4.57 18.35 0.65
CA PRO A 480 -4.83 19.61 1.31
C PRO A 480 -3.77 20.65 0.91
N THR A 481 -4.15 21.91 0.87
CA THR A 481 -3.29 23.00 0.34
C THR A 481 -1.93 23.04 1.02
N TRP A 482 -1.86 22.83 2.33
CA TRP A 482 -0.59 22.84 3.07
C TRP A 482 0.38 21.73 2.65
N LEU A 483 -0.14 20.59 2.16
CA LEU A 483 0.65 19.43 1.74
C LEU A 483 0.92 19.41 0.21
N ALA A 484 0.13 20.15 -0.59
CA ALA A 484 0.25 20.13 -2.04
C ALA A 484 1.63 20.63 -2.51
N PRO A 485 2.31 19.95 -3.45
CA PRO A 485 3.65 20.32 -3.92
C PRO A 485 3.68 21.66 -4.66
N VAL A 486 2.61 21.99 -5.37
CA VAL A 486 2.30 23.30 -5.94
C VAL A 486 0.96 23.70 -5.35
N GLN A 487 0.94 24.78 -4.58
CA GLN A 487 -0.25 25.24 -3.88
C GLN A 487 -1.09 26.19 -4.75
N VAL A 488 -0.41 27.03 -5.51
CA VAL A 488 -1.01 28.02 -6.39
C VAL A 488 -0.30 27.98 -7.73
N ARG A 489 -1.06 27.97 -8.83
CA ARG A 489 -0.53 28.22 -10.17
C ARG A 489 -1.12 29.52 -10.74
N VAL A 490 -0.25 30.47 -11.08
CA VAL A 490 -0.60 31.75 -11.65
C VAL A 490 -0.49 31.69 -13.18
N MET A 491 -1.56 32.01 -13.90
CA MET A 491 -1.66 31.88 -15.35
C MET A 491 -2.13 33.20 -15.96
N PRO A 492 -1.24 34.03 -16.48
CA PRO A 492 -1.63 35.22 -17.26
C PRO A 492 -2.34 34.78 -18.54
N VAL A 493 -3.42 35.49 -18.92
CA VAL A 493 -4.19 35.18 -20.14
C VAL A 493 -3.39 35.42 -21.43
N LYS A 494 -2.41 36.32 -21.37
CA LYS A 494 -1.42 36.59 -22.43
C LYS A 494 -0.03 36.70 -21.84
N THR A 495 0.89 35.89 -22.34
CA THR A 495 2.28 35.82 -21.85
C THR A 495 3.24 36.75 -22.60
N ASP A 496 2.78 37.35 -23.69
CA ASP A 496 3.49 38.33 -24.52
C ASP A 496 3.17 39.79 -24.16
N ASN A 497 2.34 40.03 -23.13
CA ASN A 497 1.97 41.36 -22.66
C ASN A 497 2.76 41.73 -21.40
N GLU A 498 3.59 42.77 -21.47
CA GLU A 498 4.50 43.17 -20.38
C GLU A 498 3.76 43.57 -19.10
N ASP A 499 2.64 44.30 -19.19
CA ASP A 499 1.88 44.78 -18.03
C ASP A 499 1.23 43.60 -17.28
N LEU A 500 0.64 42.67 -18.03
CA LEU A 500 0.07 41.46 -17.43
C LEU A 500 1.14 40.58 -16.78
N MET A 501 2.29 40.43 -17.43
CA MET A 501 3.41 39.66 -16.84
C MET A 501 3.96 40.34 -15.60
N ALA A 502 4.10 41.69 -15.60
CA ALA A 502 4.53 42.42 -14.41
C ALA A 502 3.56 42.23 -13.23
N TYR A 503 2.24 42.25 -13.50
CA TYR A 503 1.26 41.99 -12.46
C TYR A 503 1.27 40.49 -12.00
N ALA A 504 1.40 39.56 -12.93
CA ALA A 504 1.54 38.14 -12.58
C ALA A 504 2.76 37.89 -11.67
N HIS A 505 3.91 38.51 -11.97
CA HIS A 505 5.08 38.46 -11.08
C HIS A 505 4.81 39.06 -9.71
N LYS A 506 4.11 40.21 -9.63
CA LYS A 506 3.70 40.81 -8.36
C LYS A 506 2.85 39.83 -7.50
N VAL A 507 1.93 39.10 -8.13
CA VAL A 507 1.11 38.07 -7.47
C VAL A 507 2.00 36.93 -6.95
N VAL A 508 2.92 36.45 -7.79
CA VAL A 508 3.89 35.39 -7.40
C VAL A 508 4.74 35.86 -6.23
N ASP A 509 5.32 37.05 -6.29
CA ASP A 509 6.18 37.60 -5.25
C ASP A 509 5.43 37.75 -3.90
N ALA A 510 4.17 38.23 -3.96
CA ALA A 510 3.33 38.37 -2.76
C ALA A 510 3.05 37.03 -2.08
N LEU A 511 2.82 35.95 -2.86
CA LEU A 511 2.60 34.60 -2.36
C LEU A 511 3.91 33.97 -1.87
N ALA A 512 5.00 34.13 -2.61
CA ALA A 512 6.31 33.62 -2.22
C ALA A 512 6.83 34.27 -0.91
N ALA A 513 6.50 35.54 -0.68
CA ALA A 513 6.87 36.26 0.55
C ALA A 513 6.28 35.63 1.85
N ILE A 514 5.26 34.81 1.74
CA ILE A 514 4.63 34.03 2.84
C ILE A 514 4.88 32.53 2.70
N ASP A 515 5.96 32.13 2.00
CA ASP A 515 6.38 30.75 1.79
C ASP A 515 5.34 29.85 1.05
N VAL A 516 4.43 30.43 0.25
CA VAL A 516 3.53 29.66 -0.61
C VAL A 516 4.31 29.08 -1.78
N ARG A 517 4.15 27.78 -2.03
CA ARG A 517 4.69 27.09 -3.22
C ARG A 517 3.88 27.47 -4.45
N VAL A 518 4.27 28.59 -5.05
CA VAL A 518 3.61 29.19 -6.21
C VAL A 518 4.39 28.88 -7.49
N GLU A 519 3.66 28.57 -8.56
CA GLU A 519 4.21 28.34 -9.91
C GLU A 519 3.62 29.36 -10.87
N LEU A 520 4.48 30.06 -11.63
CA LEU A 520 4.06 30.90 -12.74
C LEU A 520 4.05 30.06 -14.01
N ASP A 521 2.90 29.94 -14.65
CA ASP A 521 2.79 29.31 -15.96
C ASP A 521 2.75 30.39 -17.05
N ASP A 522 3.94 30.74 -17.54
CA ASP A 522 4.18 31.76 -18.56
C ASP A 522 4.38 31.17 -19.98
N ARG A 523 4.09 29.90 -20.15
CA ARG A 523 4.25 29.21 -21.44
C ARG A 523 3.34 29.81 -22.51
N ALA A 524 3.84 29.88 -23.75
CA ALA A 524 3.09 30.34 -24.92
C ALA A 524 2.03 29.32 -25.39
N GLU A 525 1.27 28.75 -24.43
CA GLU A 525 0.20 27.79 -24.65
C GLU A 525 -1.18 28.41 -24.39
N LYS A 526 -2.22 27.81 -24.99
CA LYS A 526 -3.61 28.26 -24.75
C LYS A 526 -3.97 28.13 -23.28
N LEU A 527 -4.62 29.14 -22.71
CA LEU A 527 -5.07 29.14 -21.32
C LEU A 527 -5.84 27.87 -20.94
N GLY A 528 -6.75 27.40 -21.81
CA GLY A 528 -7.52 26.17 -21.56
C GLY A 528 -6.63 24.91 -21.43
N TYR A 529 -5.52 24.83 -22.15
CA TYR A 529 -4.55 23.75 -22.03
C TYR A 529 -3.82 23.83 -20.67
N ARG A 530 -3.31 25.02 -20.31
CA ARG A 530 -2.64 25.27 -19.02
C ARG A 530 -3.55 24.98 -17.81
N MET A 531 -4.83 25.41 -17.91
CA MET A 531 -5.86 25.08 -16.92
C MET A 531 -6.07 23.57 -16.77
N ARG A 532 -6.18 22.84 -17.90
CA ARG A 532 -6.34 21.38 -17.88
C ARG A 532 -5.15 20.68 -17.24
N GLU A 533 -3.93 21.10 -17.55
CA GLU A 533 -2.74 20.55 -16.88
C GLU A 533 -2.75 20.82 -15.38
N GLY A 534 -3.12 22.02 -14.93
CA GLY A 534 -3.28 22.33 -13.52
C GLY A 534 -4.29 21.42 -12.82
N GLN A 535 -5.39 21.09 -13.49
CA GLN A 535 -6.38 20.13 -13.00
C GLN A 535 -5.82 18.70 -12.94
N VAL A 536 -5.09 18.24 -13.96
CA VAL A 536 -4.46 16.91 -13.97
C VAL A 536 -3.41 16.79 -12.84
N GLN A 537 -2.64 17.86 -12.62
CA GLN A 537 -1.63 17.92 -11.56
C GLN A 537 -2.22 18.23 -10.17
N LYS A 538 -3.54 18.30 -10.04
CA LYS A 538 -4.25 18.49 -8.76
C LYS A 538 -3.80 19.72 -7.98
N VAL A 539 -3.48 20.83 -8.71
CA VAL A 539 -3.09 22.09 -8.07
C VAL A 539 -4.31 22.69 -7.36
N PRO A 540 -4.25 22.94 -6.04
CA PRO A 540 -5.40 23.42 -5.25
C PRO A 540 -6.00 24.72 -5.76
N TYR A 541 -5.16 25.70 -6.13
CA TYR A 541 -5.58 27.03 -6.59
C TYR A 541 -5.03 27.34 -7.98
N LEU A 542 -5.92 27.53 -8.94
CA LEU A 542 -5.60 27.95 -10.30
C LEU A 542 -6.01 29.41 -10.47
N LEU A 543 -5.03 30.32 -10.50
CA LEU A 543 -5.26 31.75 -10.67
C LEU A 543 -5.16 32.17 -12.14
N VAL A 544 -6.17 32.85 -12.63
CA VAL A 544 -6.16 33.46 -13.97
C VAL A 544 -5.98 34.96 -13.80
N ILE A 545 -4.98 35.53 -14.46
CA ILE A 545 -4.66 36.95 -14.44
C ILE A 545 -4.97 37.52 -15.81
N GLY A 546 -6.03 38.32 -15.87
CA GLY A 546 -6.42 39.09 -17.04
C GLY A 546 -6.19 40.58 -16.84
N PHE A 547 -6.60 41.38 -17.82
CA PHE A 547 -6.46 42.86 -17.77
C PHE A 547 -7.26 43.47 -16.62
N ASN A 548 -8.46 42.97 -16.34
CA ASN A 548 -9.29 43.45 -15.24
C ASN A 548 -8.63 43.22 -13.88
N GLU A 549 -8.02 42.03 -13.68
CA GLU A 549 -7.30 41.69 -12.45
C GLU A 549 -6.10 42.63 -12.27
N ALA A 550 -5.32 42.87 -13.33
CA ALA A 550 -4.16 43.74 -13.27
C ALA A 550 -4.55 45.19 -12.98
N GLU A 551 -5.66 45.72 -13.58
CA GLU A 551 -6.13 47.06 -13.35
C GLU A 551 -6.70 47.27 -11.94
N ASN A 552 -7.45 46.29 -11.41
CA ASN A 552 -8.14 46.41 -10.12
C ASN A 552 -7.33 45.87 -8.94
N GLY A 553 -6.14 45.31 -9.16
CA GLY A 553 -5.33 44.69 -8.10
C GLY A 553 -5.95 43.42 -7.47
N THR A 554 -6.71 42.66 -8.27
CA THR A 554 -7.42 41.46 -7.84
C THR A 554 -6.81 40.19 -8.44
N VAL A 555 -7.26 39.04 -7.96
CA VAL A 555 -6.96 37.73 -8.55
C VAL A 555 -8.26 36.95 -8.75
N SER A 556 -8.40 36.31 -9.90
CA SER A 556 -9.50 35.40 -10.21
C SER A 556 -9.01 33.97 -10.02
N TYR A 557 -9.51 33.24 -9.03
CA TYR A 557 -9.09 31.87 -8.77
C TYR A 557 -10.22 30.86 -8.92
N ARG A 558 -9.82 29.64 -9.31
CA ARG A 558 -10.67 28.44 -9.33
C ARG A 558 -10.03 27.38 -8.47
N LEU A 559 -10.83 26.74 -7.61
CA LEU A 559 -10.39 25.57 -6.87
C LEU A 559 -10.32 24.33 -7.78
N HIS A 560 -9.43 23.40 -7.41
CA HIS A 560 -9.37 22.12 -8.11
C HIS A 560 -10.72 21.39 -8.03
N GLY A 561 -11.20 20.88 -9.15
CA GLY A 561 -12.48 20.15 -9.25
C GLY A 561 -13.72 21.03 -9.31
N GLU A 562 -13.61 22.35 -9.10
CA GLU A 562 -14.74 23.27 -9.17
C GLU A 562 -14.83 23.97 -10.53
N ALA A 563 -16.06 24.31 -10.93
CA ALA A 563 -16.32 25.08 -12.14
C ALA A 563 -16.32 26.61 -11.88
N ASP A 564 -16.67 26.99 -10.67
CA ASP A 564 -16.86 28.41 -10.30
C ASP A 564 -15.53 29.15 -10.13
N THR A 565 -15.56 30.42 -10.44
CA THR A 565 -14.41 31.33 -10.29
C THR A 565 -14.75 32.39 -9.25
N THR A 566 -13.86 32.59 -8.29
CA THR A 566 -13.98 33.63 -7.27
C THR A 566 -12.96 34.72 -7.52
N VAL A 567 -13.36 35.98 -7.35
CA VAL A 567 -12.47 37.14 -7.47
C VAL A 567 -12.27 37.77 -6.10
N LEU A 568 -11.00 38.01 -5.72
CA LEU A 568 -10.62 38.67 -4.48
C LEU A 568 -9.53 39.72 -4.73
N PRO A 569 -9.45 40.80 -3.91
CA PRO A 569 -8.24 41.59 -3.80
C PRO A 569 -7.01 40.71 -3.48
N LEU A 570 -5.85 41.06 -4.03
CA LEU A 570 -4.64 40.27 -3.88
C LEU A 570 -4.26 40.02 -2.40
N ASP A 571 -4.32 41.08 -1.59
CA ASP A 571 -4.01 41.02 -0.15
C ASP A 571 -4.99 40.13 0.63
N GLU A 572 -6.28 40.14 0.33
CA GLU A 572 -7.26 39.23 0.92
C GLU A 572 -7.02 37.79 0.50
N PHE A 573 -6.65 37.53 -0.75
CA PHE A 573 -6.29 36.20 -1.21
C PHE A 573 -5.03 35.68 -0.51
N VAL A 574 -3.99 36.51 -0.36
CA VAL A 574 -2.76 36.17 0.37
C VAL A 574 -3.08 35.80 1.83
N GLN A 575 -3.90 36.62 2.51
CA GLN A 575 -4.31 36.35 3.89
C GLN A 575 -5.13 35.05 4.01
N LYS A 576 -6.03 34.80 3.07
CA LYS A 576 -6.84 33.57 3.02
C LYS A 576 -5.95 32.35 2.95
N ILE A 577 -5.02 32.30 1.99
CA ILE A 577 -4.18 31.12 1.77
C ILE A 577 -3.17 30.91 2.91
N ASP A 578 -2.62 31.98 3.47
CA ASP A 578 -1.75 31.92 4.64
C ASP A 578 -2.46 31.30 5.85
N THR A 579 -3.70 31.71 6.09
CA THR A 579 -4.53 31.14 7.15
C THR A 579 -4.83 29.66 6.91
N GLU A 580 -5.22 29.30 5.68
CA GLU A 580 -5.53 27.90 5.31
C GLU A 580 -4.32 26.97 5.51
N ILE A 581 -3.13 27.42 5.09
CA ILE A 581 -1.88 26.65 5.24
C ILE A 581 -1.50 26.50 6.72
N LYS A 582 -1.54 27.58 7.50
CA LYS A 582 -1.15 27.59 8.92
C LYS A 582 -2.10 26.78 9.81
N THR A 583 -3.37 26.75 9.48
CA THR A 583 -4.38 25.98 10.20
C THR A 583 -4.46 24.53 9.73
N MET A 584 -3.73 24.17 8.68
CA MET A 584 -3.80 22.84 8.03
C MET A 584 -5.24 22.44 7.68
N ALA A 585 -6.03 23.42 7.21
CA ALA A 585 -7.44 23.21 6.92
C ALA A 585 -7.62 22.13 5.84
N HIS A 586 -8.57 21.23 6.08
CA HIS A 586 -9.10 20.33 5.06
C HIS A 586 -10.22 21.06 4.31
N LYS A 587 -10.25 20.89 2.97
CA LYS A 587 -11.34 21.42 2.13
C LYS A 587 -12.57 20.56 2.21
#